data_6a2c777dc31ce282abc6f8561614e827
#
_entry.id   6a2c777dc31ce282abc6f8561614e827
#
_cell.length_a   1.000
_cell.length_b   1.000
_cell.length_c   1.000
_cell.angle_alpha   90.00
_cell.angle_beta   90.00
_cell.angle_gamma   90.00
#
_symmetry.space_group_name_H-M   'P 1'
#
loop_
_entity.id
_entity.type
_entity.pdbx_description
1 polymer ?
#
loop_
_entity_poly.entity_id
_entity_poly.type
_entity_poly.pdbx_seq_one_letter_code
_entity_poly.pdbx_strand_id
1 'polypeptide(L)'
;RLLADLDELLRIPSLGGTPAEVDAQRHLADRWAGEGLKVTTWDIDVDATAARSNFPGMEVERESALGVVARFPGSGGGRTLLFDGHTDVVPPGDIGAWTGDPFIPRTVQRDGRDAIVARGACDMKAGLVAAWEALRAVRRSGVQLRGDVLLCPVSGEEDGGLGTYAALEH
;
A
#
# COMPACT_ATOMS: atom_id res chain seq x y z
N ARG A 1 -16.56 -2.79 -6.56
CA ARG A 1 -15.67 -3.36 -5.55
C ARG A 1 -14.35 -2.58 -5.49
N LEU A 2 -13.65 -2.41 -6.61
CA LEU A 2 -12.40 -1.61 -6.69
C LEU A 2 -12.56 -0.23 -6.03
N LEU A 3 -13.62 0.51 -6.40
CA LEU A 3 -13.86 1.84 -5.83
C LEU A 3 -14.17 1.82 -4.33
N ALA A 4 -14.81 0.76 -3.83
CA ALA A 4 -15.07 0.62 -2.40
C ALA A 4 -13.79 0.31 -1.62
N ASP A 5 -12.95 -0.60 -2.12
CA ASP A 5 -11.66 -0.91 -1.50
C ASP A 5 -10.72 0.32 -1.52
N LEU A 6 -10.76 1.11 -2.60
CA LEU A 6 -10.00 2.35 -2.69
C LEU A 6 -10.54 3.41 -1.71
N ASP A 7 -11.86 3.57 -1.60
CA ASP A 7 -12.48 4.52 -0.67
C ASP A 7 -12.08 4.19 0.79
N GLU A 8 -12.15 2.92 1.18
CA GLU A 8 -11.75 2.48 2.52
C GLU A 8 -10.27 2.81 2.80
N LEU A 9 -9.36 2.53 1.86
CA LEU A 9 -7.93 2.79 2.04
C LEU A 9 -7.60 4.28 2.04
N LEU A 10 -8.30 5.10 1.24
CA LEU A 10 -8.09 6.55 1.19
C LEU A 10 -8.51 7.26 2.48
N ARG A 11 -9.50 6.72 3.20
CA ARG A 11 -9.96 7.26 4.48
C ARG A 11 -8.98 7.08 5.63
N ILE A 12 -7.95 6.25 5.46
CA ILE A 12 -6.87 6.12 6.44
C ILE A 12 -5.84 7.22 6.15
N PRO A 13 -5.68 8.22 7.03
CA PRO A 13 -4.79 9.35 6.83
C PRO A 13 -3.34 8.97 7.17
N SER A 14 -2.78 8.03 6.44
CA SER A 14 -1.46 7.40 6.66
C SER A 14 -0.30 8.37 6.35
N LEU A 15 -0.29 9.51 7.04
CA LEU A 15 0.80 10.47 6.99
C LEU A 15 2.08 9.85 7.55
N GLY A 16 3.21 10.12 6.91
CA GLY A 16 4.51 9.65 7.34
C GLY A 16 4.77 9.92 8.82
N GLY A 17 5.30 8.94 9.55
CA GLY A 17 5.60 9.01 10.97
C GLY A 17 4.40 8.90 11.93
N THR A 18 3.19 8.76 11.41
CA THR A 18 1.99 8.61 12.26
C THR A 18 1.58 7.14 12.43
N PRO A 19 0.86 6.79 13.51
CA PRO A 19 0.32 5.44 13.68
C PRO A 19 -0.58 4.97 12.53
N ALA A 20 -1.17 5.90 11.78
CA ALA A 20 -2.01 5.58 10.64
C ALA A 20 -1.27 4.89 9.47
N GLU A 21 0.06 4.98 9.39
CA GLU A 21 0.85 4.16 8.47
C GLU A 21 0.67 2.67 8.80
N VAL A 22 0.79 2.31 10.09
CA VAL A 22 0.58 0.93 10.56
C VAL A 22 -0.88 0.50 10.37
N ASP A 23 -1.84 1.39 10.57
CA ASP A 23 -3.26 1.09 10.36
C ASP A 23 -3.56 0.79 8.88
N ALA A 24 -2.94 1.52 7.95
CA ALA A 24 -3.08 1.24 6.52
C ALA A 24 -2.51 -0.14 6.13
N GLN A 25 -1.36 -0.51 6.68
CA GLN A 25 -0.75 -1.82 6.49
C GLN A 25 -1.64 -2.94 7.05
N ARG A 26 -2.14 -2.79 8.28
CA ARG A 26 -3.07 -3.75 8.90
C ARG A 26 -4.36 -3.89 8.13
N HIS A 27 -4.94 -2.79 7.67
CA HIS A 27 -6.15 -2.81 6.86
C HIS A 27 -5.99 -3.71 5.63
N LEU A 28 -4.89 -3.56 4.88
CA LEU A 28 -4.61 -4.39 3.71
C LEU A 28 -4.33 -5.86 4.09
N ALA A 29 -3.56 -6.09 5.15
CA ALA A 29 -3.28 -7.44 5.64
C ALA A 29 -4.58 -8.18 5.98
N ASP A 30 -5.47 -7.56 6.76
CA ASP A 30 -6.75 -8.14 7.17
C ASP A 30 -7.68 -8.39 5.97
N ARG A 31 -7.74 -7.43 5.05
CA ARG A 31 -8.55 -7.57 3.81
C ARG A 31 -8.09 -8.74 2.96
N TRP A 32 -6.79 -8.88 2.74
CA TRP A 32 -6.23 -9.96 1.93
C TRP A 32 -6.32 -11.32 2.61
N ALA A 33 -6.09 -11.39 3.94
CA ALA A 33 -6.32 -12.59 4.72
C ALA A 33 -7.79 -13.03 4.68
N GLY A 34 -8.73 -12.08 4.81
CA GLY A 34 -10.18 -12.33 4.68
C GLY A 34 -10.60 -12.83 3.29
N GLU A 35 -9.78 -12.60 2.26
CA GLU A 35 -9.97 -13.15 0.91
C GLU A 35 -9.25 -14.50 0.70
N GLY A 36 -8.59 -15.01 1.72
CA GLY A 36 -7.90 -16.29 1.68
C GLY A 36 -6.53 -16.25 1.01
N LEU A 37 -5.88 -15.08 0.92
CA LEU A 37 -4.47 -14.99 0.58
C LEU A 37 -3.62 -15.42 1.81
N LYS A 38 -2.45 -15.97 1.56
CA LYS A 38 -1.46 -16.18 2.61
C LYS A 38 -0.77 -14.85 2.89
N VAL A 39 -1.06 -14.26 4.04
CA VAL A 39 -0.46 -12.99 4.48
C VAL A 39 0.60 -13.26 5.54
N THR A 40 1.74 -12.62 5.41
CA THR A 40 2.80 -12.55 6.42
C THR A 40 2.93 -11.10 6.86
N THR A 41 3.03 -10.89 8.17
CA THR A 41 3.28 -9.58 8.78
C THR A 41 4.44 -9.69 9.75
N TRP A 42 5.22 -8.62 9.89
CA TRP A 42 6.31 -8.52 10.85
C TRP A 42 6.51 -7.08 11.30
N ASP A 43 6.93 -6.91 12.55
CA ASP A 43 7.34 -5.59 13.03
C ASP A 43 8.70 -5.24 12.44
N ILE A 44 8.82 -4.04 11.86
CA ILE A 44 10.09 -3.52 11.36
C ILE A 44 10.79 -2.83 12.53
N ASP A 45 11.99 -3.30 12.87
CA ASP A 45 12.85 -2.62 13.81
C ASP A 45 13.42 -1.34 13.14
N VAL A 46 12.75 -0.22 13.41
CA VAL A 46 13.06 1.07 12.78
C VAL A 46 14.49 1.52 13.11
N ASP A 47 14.89 1.40 14.38
CA ASP A 47 16.21 1.84 14.84
C ASP A 47 17.32 0.98 14.24
N ALA A 48 17.16 -0.34 14.26
CA ALA A 48 18.12 -1.25 13.66
C ALA A 48 18.22 -1.07 12.14
N THR A 49 17.10 -0.76 11.48
CA THR A 49 17.08 -0.48 10.03
C THR A 49 17.79 0.83 9.74
N ALA A 50 17.50 1.89 10.49
CA ALA A 50 18.12 3.21 10.33
C ALA A 50 19.63 3.20 10.60
N ALA A 51 20.12 2.31 11.46
CA ALA A 51 21.54 2.17 11.77
C ALA A 51 22.36 1.46 10.67
N ARG A 52 21.72 0.91 9.63
CA ARG A 52 22.43 0.21 8.55
C ARG A 52 23.12 1.19 7.60
N SER A 53 24.38 0.90 7.27
CA SER A 53 25.22 1.77 6.44
C SER A 53 24.73 1.94 4.98
N ASN A 54 23.93 1.02 4.49
CA ASN A 54 23.35 1.03 3.15
C ASN A 54 21.87 1.45 3.12
N PHE A 55 21.31 1.80 4.30
CA PHE A 55 19.96 2.37 4.34
C PHE A 55 19.98 3.81 3.80
N PRO A 56 19.08 4.17 2.87
CA PRO A 56 19.12 5.50 2.23
C PRO A 56 18.77 6.66 3.17
N GLY A 57 18.22 6.35 4.35
CA GLY A 57 17.76 7.33 5.32
C GLY A 57 16.26 7.45 5.38
N MET A 58 15.76 8.24 6.32
CA MET A 58 14.38 8.66 6.43
C MET A 58 14.33 10.08 6.97
N GLU A 59 13.37 10.87 6.49
CA GLU A 59 13.23 12.28 6.88
C GLU A 59 12.26 12.44 8.07
N VAL A 60 11.40 11.44 8.29
CA VAL A 60 10.36 11.48 9.32
C VAL A 60 10.62 10.38 10.35
N GLU A 61 10.69 10.77 11.63
CA GLU A 61 10.82 9.82 12.74
C GLU A 61 9.57 8.94 12.88
N ARG A 62 9.77 7.65 13.21
CA ARG A 62 8.71 6.65 13.42
C ARG A 62 8.98 5.86 14.69
N GLU A 63 7.94 5.70 15.50
CA GLU A 63 7.98 4.80 16.67
C GLU A 63 7.76 3.33 16.29
N SER A 64 7.07 3.07 15.19
CA SER A 64 6.76 1.71 14.73
C SER A 64 6.52 1.68 13.23
N ALA A 65 6.81 0.53 12.61
CA ALA A 65 6.47 0.25 11.23
C ALA A 65 6.11 -1.23 11.08
N LEU A 66 5.19 -1.54 10.17
CA LEU A 66 4.69 -2.89 9.93
C LEU A 66 5.01 -3.33 8.50
N GLY A 67 5.73 -4.42 8.35
CA GLY A 67 5.91 -5.09 7.07
C GLY A 67 4.74 -6.02 6.77
N VAL A 68 4.32 -6.07 5.52
CA VAL A 68 3.22 -6.93 5.05
C VAL A 68 3.55 -7.50 3.69
N VAL A 69 3.36 -8.80 3.51
CA VAL A 69 3.39 -9.46 2.20
C VAL A 69 2.21 -10.41 2.08
N ALA A 70 1.42 -10.27 1.03
CA ALA A 70 0.41 -11.25 0.67
C ALA A 70 0.84 -12.05 -0.55
N ARG A 71 0.70 -13.39 -0.48
CA ARG A 71 1.09 -14.31 -1.54
C ARG A 71 -0.13 -14.94 -2.19
N PHE A 72 -0.18 -14.84 -3.50
CA PHE A 72 -1.04 -15.63 -4.37
C PHE A 72 -0.17 -16.73 -5.02
N PRO A 73 -0.36 -18.01 -4.65
CA PRO A 73 0.52 -19.07 -5.08
C PRO A 73 0.29 -19.46 -6.53
N GLY A 74 1.38 -19.64 -7.26
CA GLY A 74 1.37 -20.30 -8.57
C GLY A 74 1.44 -21.83 -8.47
N SER A 75 1.33 -22.52 -9.59
CA SER A 75 1.46 -23.98 -9.69
C SER A 75 2.92 -24.49 -9.68
N GLY A 76 3.87 -23.58 -9.73
CA GLY A 76 5.30 -23.85 -9.79
C GLY A 76 5.91 -23.72 -11.19
N GLY A 77 7.22 -23.54 -11.22
CA GLY A 77 8.02 -23.46 -12.46
C GLY A 77 7.90 -22.13 -13.23
N GLY A 78 7.26 -21.11 -12.68
CA GLY A 78 7.24 -19.75 -13.21
C GLY A 78 8.05 -18.78 -12.33
N ARG A 79 8.33 -17.59 -12.87
CA ARG A 79 8.95 -16.51 -12.10
C ARG A 79 7.94 -15.90 -11.16
N THR A 80 8.40 -15.48 -9.99
CA THR A 80 7.60 -14.68 -9.05
C THR A 80 7.48 -13.25 -9.55
N LEU A 81 6.28 -12.68 -9.47
CA LEU A 81 6.00 -11.27 -9.70
C LEU A 81 5.71 -10.62 -8.36
N LEU A 82 6.41 -9.55 -8.05
CA LEU A 82 6.16 -8.70 -6.89
C LEU A 82 5.55 -7.38 -7.33
N PHE A 83 4.43 -7.00 -6.74
CA PHE A 83 3.91 -5.64 -6.76
C PHE A 83 4.29 -4.98 -5.43
N ASP A 84 5.19 -4.02 -5.51
CA ASP A 84 5.59 -3.15 -4.41
C ASP A 84 4.92 -1.79 -4.59
N GLY A 85 4.39 -1.24 -3.51
CA GLY A 85 3.73 0.07 -3.56
C GLY A 85 3.43 0.60 -2.16
N HIS A 86 3.51 1.93 -2.02
CA HIS A 86 3.38 2.54 -0.70
C HIS A 86 1.95 2.88 -0.30
N THR A 87 1.73 2.90 1.00
CA THR A 87 0.47 3.28 1.64
C THR A 87 0.54 4.62 2.35
N ASP A 88 1.75 5.07 2.68
CA ASP A 88 1.98 6.39 3.27
C ASP A 88 1.67 7.50 2.26
N VAL A 89 1.47 8.68 2.77
CA VAL A 89 1.14 9.87 2.00
C VAL A 89 1.81 11.10 2.60
N VAL A 90 2.20 12.03 1.73
CA VAL A 90 2.67 13.34 2.17
C VAL A 90 1.53 14.19 2.76
N PRO A 91 1.84 15.19 3.60
CA PRO A 91 0.84 16.14 4.08
C PRO A 91 0.03 16.77 2.95
N PRO A 92 -1.25 17.09 3.18
CA PRO A 92 -2.12 17.63 2.13
C PRO A 92 -1.73 19.04 1.64
N GLY A 93 -0.78 19.71 2.33
CA GLY A 93 -0.39 21.07 2.02
C GLY A 93 -1.42 22.10 2.50
N ASP A 94 -1.69 23.10 1.71
CA ASP A 94 -2.70 24.12 2.02
C ASP A 94 -4.12 23.50 2.02
N ILE A 95 -4.68 23.32 3.22
CA ILE A 95 -6.02 22.77 3.40
C ILE A 95 -7.10 23.66 2.73
N GLY A 96 -6.87 24.98 2.67
CA GLY A 96 -7.78 25.90 2.01
C GLY A 96 -7.91 25.68 0.48
N ALA A 97 -6.93 25.03 -0.12
CA ALA A 97 -6.96 24.66 -1.54
C ALA A 97 -7.83 23.42 -1.83
N TRP A 98 -8.20 22.66 -0.79
CA TRP A 98 -9.07 21.49 -0.94
C TRP A 98 -10.54 21.86 -0.82
N THR A 99 -11.36 21.25 -1.66
CA THR A 99 -12.82 21.36 -1.53
C THR A 99 -13.33 20.30 -0.53
N GLY A 100 -13.06 20.47 0.77
CA GLY A 100 -13.40 19.55 1.85
C GLY A 100 -12.18 18.80 2.39
N ASP A 101 -12.42 17.78 3.21
CA ASP A 101 -11.36 17.01 3.84
C ASP A 101 -10.54 16.23 2.81
N PRO A 102 -9.19 16.39 2.78
CA PRO A 102 -8.31 15.66 1.85
C PRO A 102 -8.38 14.14 1.97
N PHE A 103 -8.76 13.60 3.12
CA PHE A 103 -8.83 12.16 3.39
C PHE A 103 -10.25 11.57 3.26
N ILE A 104 -11.22 12.40 2.85
CA ILE A 104 -12.56 11.92 2.47
C ILE A 104 -12.65 11.91 0.94
N PRO A 105 -12.60 10.72 0.29
CA PRO A 105 -12.64 10.62 -1.16
C PRO A 105 -13.94 11.16 -1.73
N ARG A 106 -13.84 11.90 -2.82
CA ARG A 106 -14.98 12.50 -3.53
C ARG A 106 -14.90 12.19 -5.01
N THR A 107 -16.03 11.84 -5.60
CA THR A 107 -16.13 11.73 -7.05
C THR A 107 -16.43 13.10 -7.65
N VAL A 108 -15.66 13.48 -8.64
CA VAL A 108 -15.85 14.72 -9.42
C VAL A 108 -15.90 14.39 -10.91
N GLN A 109 -16.52 15.26 -11.70
CA GLN A 109 -16.45 15.20 -13.16
C GLN A 109 -15.23 15.97 -13.66
N ARG A 110 -14.38 15.33 -14.43
CA ARG A 110 -13.24 15.95 -15.09
C ARG A 110 -13.14 15.47 -16.54
N ASP A 111 -13.20 16.38 -17.49
CA ASP A 111 -13.14 16.07 -18.93
C ASP A 111 -14.14 14.97 -19.35
N GLY A 112 -15.36 15.03 -18.79
CA GLY A 112 -16.44 14.09 -19.08
C GLY A 112 -16.27 12.69 -18.48
N ARG A 113 -15.35 12.54 -17.52
CA ARG A 113 -15.09 11.27 -16.80
C ARG A 113 -15.20 11.46 -15.30
N ASP A 114 -15.61 10.41 -14.61
CA ASP A 114 -15.52 10.36 -13.15
C ASP A 114 -14.06 10.30 -12.71
N ALA A 115 -13.68 11.16 -11.77
CA ALA A 115 -12.39 11.14 -11.12
C ALA A 115 -12.57 11.15 -9.60
N ILE A 116 -11.70 10.44 -8.89
CA ILE A 116 -11.65 10.45 -7.42
C ILE A 116 -10.59 11.46 -6.99
N VAL A 117 -10.98 12.35 -6.09
CA VAL A 117 -10.10 13.34 -5.48
C VAL A 117 -9.98 13.05 -3.99
N ALA A 118 -8.75 12.69 -3.57
CA ALA A 118 -8.33 12.56 -2.17
C ALA A 118 -6.80 12.56 -2.11
N ARG A 119 -6.21 12.82 -0.94
CA ARG A 119 -4.78 12.60 -0.71
C ARG A 119 -4.47 11.10 -0.82
N GLY A 120 -3.39 10.75 -1.56
CA GLY A 120 -3.01 9.36 -1.83
C GLY A 120 -3.82 8.67 -2.95
N ALA A 121 -4.80 9.33 -3.56
CA ALA A 121 -5.59 8.72 -4.64
C ALA A 121 -4.74 8.42 -5.88
N CYS A 122 -3.87 9.34 -6.29
CA CYS A 122 -2.99 9.18 -7.44
C CYS A 122 -1.67 8.51 -7.03
N ASP A 123 -1.13 8.92 -5.92
CA ASP A 123 0.14 8.50 -5.35
C ASP A 123 -0.07 7.94 -3.94
N MET A 124 -0.01 6.55 -3.74
CA MET A 124 -0.26 5.65 -4.88
C MET A 124 -1.27 4.56 -4.52
N LYS A 125 -2.18 4.85 -3.56
CA LYS A 125 -3.17 3.87 -3.06
C LYS A 125 -4.03 3.26 -4.18
N ALA A 126 -4.34 4.04 -5.23
CA ALA A 126 -5.06 3.49 -6.39
C ALA A 126 -4.23 2.44 -7.14
N GLY A 127 -2.92 2.59 -7.23
CA GLY A 127 -2.01 1.62 -7.83
C GLY A 127 -2.04 0.28 -7.09
N LEU A 128 -1.98 0.31 -5.74
CA LEU A 128 -2.08 -0.88 -4.90
C LEU A 128 -3.43 -1.60 -5.08
N VAL A 129 -4.52 -0.85 -5.05
CA VAL A 129 -5.87 -1.42 -5.23
C VAL A 129 -6.05 -1.96 -6.65
N ALA A 130 -5.47 -1.33 -7.67
CA ALA A 130 -5.51 -1.83 -9.04
C ALA A 130 -4.75 -3.16 -9.19
N ALA A 131 -3.57 -3.29 -8.59
CA ALA A 131 -2.80 -4.54 -8.58
C ALA A 131 -3.59 -5.67 -7.89
N TRP A 132 -4.21 -5.37 -6.75
CA TRP A 132 -5.05 -6.32 -6.03
C TRP A 132 -6.29 -6.74 -6.83
N GLU A 133 -7.00 -5.80 -7.48
CA GLU A 133 -8.15 -6.14 -8.35
C GLU A 133 -7.74 -6.94 -9.59
N ALA A 134 -6.57 -6.68 -10.15
CA ALA A 134 -6.03 -7.48 -11.24
C ALA A 134 -5.84 -8.95 -10.81
N LEU A 135 -5.29 -9.18 -9.61
CA LEU A 135 -5.17 -10.53 -9.03
C LEU A 135 -6.53 -11.19 -8.78
N ARG A 136 -7.50 -10.44 -8.26
CA ARG A 136 -8.88 -10.92 -8.11
C ARG A 136 -9.49 -11.33 -9.46
N ALA A 137 -9.23 -10.56 -10.52
CA ALA A 137 -9.71 -10.90 -11.87
C ALA A 137 -9.08 -12.19 -12.40
N VAL A 138 -7.77 -12.36 -12.25
CA VAL A 138 -7.05 -13.60 -12.58
C VAL A 138 -7.62 -14.78 -11.80
N ARG A 139 -7.83 -14.62 -10.50
CA ARG A 139 -8.39 -15.67 -9.64
C ARG A 139 -9.81 -16.08 -10.09
N ARG A 140 -10.66 -15.11 -10.43
CA ARG A 140 -12.03 -15.37 -10.93
C ARG A 140 -12.06 -16.02 -12.31
N SER A 141 -11.07 -15.76 -13.14
CA SER A 141 -11.00 -16.36 -14.48
C SER A 141 -10.66 -17.85 -14.49
N GLY A 142 -10.20 -18.39 -13.35
CA GLY A 142 -9.73 -19.76 -13.24
C GLY A 142 -8.37 -20.03 -13.89
N VAL A 143 -7.70 -18.98 -14.38
CA VAL A 143 -6.33 -19.13 -14.94
C VAL A 143 -5.36 -19.51 -13.83
N GLN A 144 -4.65 -20.61 -14.03
CA GLN A 144 -3.61 -21.07 -13.15
C GLN A 144 -2.27 -20.40 -13.52
N LEU A 145 -1.78 -19.52 -12.66
CA LEU A 145 -0.45 -18.93 -12.83
C LEU A 145 0.63 -19.96 -12.53
N ARG A 146 1.76 -19.91 -13.24
CA ARG A 146 2.91 -20.76 -12.99
C ARG A 146 3.80 -20.23 -11.85
N GLY A 147 3.99 -18.91 -11.81
CA GLY A 147 4.75 -18.22 -10.76
C GLY A 147 3.84 -17.67 -9.67
N ASP A 148 4.41 -17.43 -8.52
CA ASP A 148 3.73 -16.72 -7.44
C ASP A 148 3.54 -15.25 -7.80
N VAL A 149 2.49 -14.64 -7.24
CA VAL A 149 2.35 -13.18 -7.23
C VAL A 149 2.32 -12.71 -5.78
N LEU A 150 3.14 -11.72 -5.49
CA LEU A 150 3.24 -11.10 -4.18
C LEU A 150 2.69 -9.67 -4.26
N LEU A 151 1.91 -9.28 -3.25
CA LEU A 151 1.53 -7.91 -2.99
C LEU A 151 2.27 -7.46 -1.74
N CYS A 152 3.09 -6.43 -1.85
CA CYS A 152 3.91 -5.88 -0.79
C CYS A 152 3.57 -4.39 -0.61
N PRO A 153 2.58 -4.06 0.24
CA PRO A 153 2.35 -2.69 0.61
C PRO A 153 3.46 -2.25 1.56
N VAL A 154 3.99 -1.08 1.34
CA VAL A 154 5.09 -0.54 2.16
C VAL A 154 4.71 0.81 2.77
N SER A 155 5.41 1.19 3.83
CA SER A 155 5.30 2.51 4.47
C SER A 155 6.63 3.25 4.41
N GLY A 156 6.58 4.59 4.47
CA GLY A 156 7.78 5.44 4.48
C GLY A 156 8.50 5.52 3.14
N GLU A 157 7.79 5.36 2.03
CA GLU A 157 8.37 5.52 0.69
C GLU A 157 8.63 7.00 0.41
N GLU A 158 7.65 7.86 0.75
CA GLU A 158 7.66 9.32 0.50
C GLU A 158 8.79 10.06 1.21
N ASP A 159 9.50 9.40 2.14
CA ASP A 159 10.57 10.01 2.94
C ASP A 159 11.84 9.15 3.08
N GLY A 160 12.04 8.13 2.23
CA GLY A 160 13.29 7.40 2.19
C GLY A 160 13.21 5.90 1.91
N GLY A 161 12.02 5.29 1.91
CA GLY A 161 11.84 3.90 1.48
C GLY A 161 12.05 2.84 2.56
N LEU A 162 11.77 3.16 3.83
CA LEU A 162 11.93 2.25 4.98
C LEU A 162 11.27 0.88 4.72
N GLY A 163 9.99 0.89 4.29
CA GLY A 163 9.21 -0.33 4.12
C GLY A 163 9.75 -1.22 3.00
N THR A 164 10.09 -0.63 1.85
CA THR A 164 10.70 -1.38 0.73
C THR A 164 12.06 -1.95 1.13
N TYR A 165 12.91 -1.15 1.80
CA TYR A 165 14.19 -1.64 2.29
C TYR A 165 14.03 -2.82 3.24
N ALA A 166 13.15 -2.71 4.24
CA ALA A 166 12.90 -3.79 5.19
C ALA A 166 12.31 -5.05 4.53
N ALA A 167 11.44 -4.87 3.53
CA ALA A 167 10.84 -6.00 2.79
C ALA A 167 11.86 -6.76 1.94
N LEU A 168 12.88 -6.07 1.40
CA LEU A 168 13.96 -6.71 0.63
C LEU A 168 14.96 -7.48 1.53
N GLU A 169 15.03 -7.13 2.80
CA GLU A 169 15.89 -7.79 3.79
C GLU A 169 15.20 -8.96 4.53
N HIS A 170 13.85 -9.05 4.44
CA HIS A 170 13.02 -10.08 5.09
C HIS A 170 12.91 -11.34 4.24
#